data_2bb6215a2e800acbb9ef0399498356ca
#
_entry.id   2bb6215a2e800acbb9ef0399498356ca
#
_cell.length_a   1.000
_cell.length_b   1.000
_cell.length_c   1.000
_cell.angle_alpha   90.00
_cell.angle_beta   90.00
_cell.angle_gamma   90.00
#
_symmetry.space_group_name_H-M   'P 1'
#
loop_
_entity.id
_entity.type
_entity.pdbx_description
1 polymer ?
#
loop_
_entity_poly.entity_id
_entity_poly.type
_entity_poly.pdbx_seq_one_letter_code
_entity_poly.pdbx_strand_id
1 'polypeptide(L)'
;LQAVASRYAVGRDMHVGDTIIGIKGRVGFEAAAPMVIIKAHHMLEKHTLTKWQLFWKDQISAFYGNHLHEGQYYDPVMRDMEAMLESSQRTVSGDVYVDLHPYRFVVVGIDSPHDLMSNRFGAYGETMSDWTSEDVKGFGRIFGNQNKIYYQVNKEKL
;
A
#
# COMPACT_ATOMS: atom_id res chain seq x y z
N LEU A 1 -12.85 7.36 17.69
CA LEU A 1 -12.85 6.16 16.85
C LEU A 1 -12.76 4.89 17.69
N GLN A 2 -11.78 4.78 18.64
CA GLN A 2 -11.61 3.59 19.50
C GLN A 2 -12.91 3.19 20.21
N ALA A 3 -13.57 4.14 20.90
CA ALA A 3 -14.80 3.88 21.64
C ALA A 3 -15.99 3.42 20.76
N VAL A 4 -15.99 3.76 19.49
CA VAL A 4 -17.00 3.33 18.52
C VAL A 4 -16.66 1.95 17.96
N ALA A 5 -15.47 1.78 17.42
CA ALA A 5 -15.07 0.55 16.71
C ALA A 5 -14.91 -0.66 17.66
N SER A 6 -14.49 -0.43 18.92
CA SER A 6 -14.36 -1.50 19.93
C SER A 6 -15.68 -2.17 20.28
N ARG A 7 -16.81 -1.44 20.18
CA ARG A 7 -18.17 -2.02 20.41
C ARG A 7 -18.52 -3.12 19.41
N TYR A 8 -17.89 -3.07 18.23
CA TYR A 8 -18.05 -4.09 17.18
C TYR A 8 -16.99 -5.20 17.27
N ALA A 9 -16.16 -5.21 18.31
CA ALA A 9 -15.04 -6.15 18.48
C ALA A 9 -14.03 -6.09 17.31
N VAL A 10 -13.95 -4.97 16.62
CA VAL A 10 -12.98 -4.71 15.57
C VAL A 10 -11.57 -4.59 16.16
N GLY A 11 -10.56 -5.07 15.44
CA GLY A 11 -9.15 -4.90 15.81
C GLY A 11 -8.64 -5.89 16.85
N ARG A 12 -9.34 -6.97 17.10
CA ARG A 12 -8.87 -8.11 17.90
C ARG A 12 -8.12 -9.06 17.00
N ASP A 13 -6.83 -9.28 17.30
CA ASP A 13 -5.98 -10.16 16.51
C ASP A 13 -4.81 -10.70 17.34
N MET A 14 -4.04 -11.59 16.75
CA MET A 14 -2.85 -12.16 17.34
C MET A 14 -1.66 -11.94 16.41
N HIS A 15 -0.63 -11.30 16.93
CA HIS A 15 0.62 -11.09 16.22
C HIS A 15 1.68 -12.10 16.67
N VAL A 16 2.37 -12.69 15.70
CA VAL A 16 3.57 -13.50 15.92
C VAL A 16 4.72 -12.82 15.17
N GLY A 17 5.72 -12.38 15.89
CA GLY A 17 6.85 -11.66 15.34
C GLY A 17 8.19 -12.13 15.87
N ASP A 18 9.25 -11.63 15.26
CA ASP A 18 10.62 -11.87 15.68
C ASP A 18 10.97 -10.93 16.84
N THR A 19 11.81 -11.43 17.75
CA THR A 19 12.45 -10.63 18.78
C THR A 19 13.93 -10.49 18.45
N ILE A 20 14.56 -9.41 18.93
CA ILE A 20 15.99 -9.14 18.70
C ILE A 20 16.90 -10.25 19.25
N ILE A 21 16.41 -11.03 20.21
CA ILE A 21 17.13 -12.18 20.79
C ILE A 21 16.90 -13.49 20.00
N GLY A 22 16.21 -13.44 18.85
CA GLY A 22 16.01 -14.57 17.95
C GLY A 22 14.89 -15.54 18.34
N ILE A 23 14.13 -15.28 19.39
CA ILE A 23 12.98 -16.09 19.81
C ILE A 23 11.70 -15.46 19.25
N LYS A 24 10.80 -16.28 18.68
CA LYS A 24 9.48 -15.82 18.26
C LYS A 24 8.62 -15.41 19.47
N GLY A 25 8.04 -14.23 19.38
CA GLY A 25 7.05 -13.73 20.33
C GLY A 25 5.63 -13.82 19.80
N ARG A 26 4.67 -14.00 20.69
CA ARG A 26 3.24 -13.98 20.34
C ARG A 26 2.50 -13.04 21.29
N VAL A 27 1.74 -12.12 20.71
CA VAL A 27 0.97 -11.13 21.46
C VAL A 27 -0.47 -11.08 20.93
N GLY A 28 -1.45 -11.26 21.83
CA GLY A 28 -2.84 -10.92 21.55
C GLY A 28 -3.07 -9.42 21.80
N PHE A 29 -3.76 -8.75 20.91
CA PHE A 29 -4.03 -7.33 21.04
C PHE A 29 -5.48 -6.97 20.64
N GLU A 30 -5.89 -5.81 21.09
CA GLU A 30 -7.13 -5.15 20.70
C GLU A 30 -6.81 -3.70 20.32
N ALA A 31 -6.85 -3.40 19.03
CA ALA A 31 -6.39 -2.14 18.45
C ALA A 31 -7.41 -1.61 17.42
N ALA A 32 -8.65 -1.35 17.85
CA ALA A 32 -9.73 -1.01 16.92
C ALA A 32 -9.45 0.26 16.12
N ALA A 33 -9.08 1.38 16.77
CA ALA A 33 -8.76 2.62 16.05
C ALA A 33 -7.53 2.50 15.15
N PRO A 34 -6.37 1.99 15.60
CA PRO A 34 -5.22 1.80 14.72
C PRO A 34 -5.52 0.95 13.49
N MET A 35 -6.22 -0.17 13.62
CA MET A 35 -6.55 -1.03 12.49
C MET A 35 -7.42 -0.33 11.44
N VAL A 36 -8.45 0.42 11.90
CA VAL A 36 -9.30 1.20 10.99
C VAL A 36 -8.52 2.31 10.32
N ILE A 37 -7.71 3.08 11.07
CA ILE A 37 -6.91 4.20 10.52
C ILE A 37 -5.90 3.69 9.51
N ILE A 38 -5.13 2.66 9.82
CA ILE A 38 -4.12 2.10 8.92
C ILE A 38 -4.77 1.63 7.62
N LYS A 39 -5.88 0.90 7.71
CA LYS A 39 -6.57 0.40 6.52
C LYS A 39 -7.18 1.53 5.70
N ALA A 40 -7.83 2.49 6.34
CA ALA A 40 -8.43 3.64 5.67
C ALA A 40 -7.37 4.49 4.97
N HIS A 41 -6.27 4.81 5.66
CA HIS A 41 -5.15 5.55 5.09
C HIS A 41 -4.54 4.80 3.89
N HIS A 42 -4.26 3.51 4.03
CA HIS A 42 -3.70 2.72 2.93
C HIS A 42 -4.64 2.66 1.70
N MET A 43 -5.95 2.63 1.91
CA MET A 43 -6.90 2.72 0.80
C MET A 43 -6.89 4.10 0.13
N LEU A 44 -6.75 5.18 0.91
CA LEU A 44 -6.59 6.53 0.37
C LEU A 44 -5.28 6.66 -0.42
N GLU A 45 -4.17 6.12 0.08
CA GLU A 45 -2.90 6.06 -0.65
C GLU A 45 -3.04 5.38 -2.02
N LYS A 46 -3.81 4.30 -2.12
CA LYS A 46 -4.06 3.61 -3.39
C LYS A 46 -4.80 4.48 -4.41
N HIS A 47 -5.56 5.44 -3.96
CA HIS A 47 -6.28 6.39 -4.83
C HIS A 47 -5.41 7.57 -5.27
N THR A 48 -4.44 7.97 -4.45
CA THR A 48 -3.71 9.23 -4.63
C THR A 48 -2.24 9.07 -5.02
N LEU A 49 -1.66 7.89 -4.80
CA LEU A 49 -0.27 7.60 -5.16
C LEU A 49 -0.17 6.80 -6.46
N THR A 50 0.87 7.09 -7.23
CA THR A 50 1.22 6.27 -8.38
C THR A 50 1.70 4.88 -7.94
N LYS A 51 1.68 3.91 -8.87
CA LYS A 51 2.14 2.54 -8.64
C LYS A 51 3.51 2.47 -7.96
N TRP A 52 4.47 3.27 -8.42
CA TRP A 52 5.84 3.21 -7.92
C TRP A 52 6.02 3.97 -6.60
N GLN A 53 5.26 5.05 -6.38
CA GLN A 53 5.22 5.70 -5.08
C GLN A 53 4.71 4.75 -4.01
N LEU A 54 3.59 4.07 -4.28
CA LEU A 54 3.00 3.11 -3.34
C LEU A 54 3.96 1.95 -3.05
N PHE A 55 4.58 1.38 -4.09
CA PHE A 55 5.55 0.29 -3.96
C PHE A 55 6.70 0.66 -3.01
N TRP A 56 7.37 1.79 -3.27
CA TRP A 56 8.51 2.21 -2.46
C TRP A 56 8.11 2.65 -1.05
N LYS A 57 6.96 3.31 -0.91
CA LYS A 57 6.42 3.67 0.40
C LYS A 57 6.20 2.44 1.27
N ASP A 58 5.62 1.38 0.73
CA ASP A 58 5.38 0.13 1.46
C ASP A 58 6.69 -0.54 1.90
N GLN A 59 7.71 -0.58 1.02
CA GLN A 59 9.03 -1.13 1.38
C GLN A 59 9.68 -0.33 2.53
N ILE A 60 9.70 0.99 2.41
CA ILE A 60 10.30 1.88 3.40
C ILE A 60 9.52 1.83 4.72
N SER A 61 8.19 1.79 4.67
CA SER A 61 7.35 1.70 5.87
C SER A 61 7.62 0.42 6.67
N ALA A 62 7.79 -0.70 6.00
CA ALA A 62 8.10 -1.96 6.65
C ALA A 62 9.47 -1.93 7.35
N PHE A 63 10.48 -1.37 6.68
CA PHE A 63 11.81 -1.21 7.24
C PHE A 63 11.82 -0.22 8.40
N TYR A 64 11.14 0.93 8.25
CA TYR A 64 10.98 1.93 9.30
C TYR A 64 10.32 1.33 10.55
N GLY A 65 9.25 0.57 10.37
CA GLY A 65 8.56 -0.10 11.47
C GLY A 65 9.46 -1.09 12.21
N ASN A 66 10.27 -1.87 11.50
CA ASN A 66 11.24 -2.78 12.10
C ASN A 66 12.30 -2.03 12.92
N HIS A 67 12.90 -0.99 12.36
CA HIS A 67 13.90 -0.18 13.06
C HIS A 67 13.34 0.47 14.31
N LEU A 68 12.11 0.98 14.22
CA LEU A 68 11.42 1.54 15.39
C LEU A 68 11.17 0.49 16.47
N HIS A 69 10.72 -0.71 16.06
CA HIS A 69 10.49 -1.84 16.97
C HIS A 69 11.76 -2.30 17.69
N GLU A 70 12.90 -2.29 16.99
CA GLU A 70 14.20 -2.67 17.53
C GLU A 70 14.91 -1.55 18.31
N GLY A 71 14.25 -0.40 18.52
CA GLY A 71 14.79 0.74 19.26
C GLY A 71 15.86 1.54 18.53
N GLN A 72 15.94 1.42 17.19
CA GLN A 72 16.92 2.10 16.34
C GLN A 72 16.45 3.49 15.87
N TYR A 73 15.59 4.15 16.63
CA TYR A 73 15.00 5.44 16.25
C TYR A 73 16.03 6.54 15.97
N TYR A 74 17.18 6.51 16.64
CA TYR A 74 18.22 7.52 16.48
C TYR A 74 19.22 7.22 15.36
N ASP A 75 19.06 6.09 14.64
CA ASP A 75 19.85 5.83 13.45
C ASP A 75 19.55 6.93 12.39
N PRO A 76 20.56 7.54 11.77
CA PRO A 76 20.37 8.60 10.76
C PRO A 76 19.44 8.17 9.61
N VAL A 77 19.43 6.90 9.22
CA VAL A 77 18.56 6.37 8.16
C VAL A 77 17.07 6.59 8.45
N MET A 78 16.69 6.71 9.72
CA MET A 78 15.30 7.00 10.09
C MET A 78 14.84 8.36 9.55
N ARG A 79 15.73 9.36 9.56
CA ARG A 79 15.44 10.71 9.02
C ARG A 79 15.33 10.70 7.50
N ASP A 80 16.15 9.90 6.83
CA ASP A 80 16.08 9.73 5.37
C ASP A 80 14.75 9.08 4.96
N MET A 81 14.34 8.04 5.68
CA MET A 81 13.05 7.38 5.47
C MET A 81 11.86 8.31 5.75
N GLU A 82 11.90 9.07 6.84
CA GLU A 82 10.87 10.06 7.17
C GLU A 82 10.73 11.11 6.07
N ALA A 83 11.83 11.64 5.55
CA ALA A 83 11.80 12.62 4.47
C ALA A 83 11.13 12.05 3.20
N MET A 84 11.39 10.79 2.87
CA MET A 84 10.74 10.12 1.74
C MET A 84 9.25 9.88 2.02
N LEU A 85 8.89 9.40 3.22
CA LEU A 85 7.51 9.17 3.62
C LEU A 85 6.72 10.47 3.59
N GLU A 86 7.21 11.55 4.20
CA GLU A 86 6.58 12.88 4.19
C GLU A 86 6.38 13.41 2.76
N SER A 87 7.38 13.24 1.91
CA SER A 87 7.28 13.64 0.51
C SER A 87 6.17 12.89 -0.22
N SER A 88 6.02 11.59 0.02
CA SER A 88 4.99 10.77 -0.60
C SER A 88 3.57 11.14 -0.14
N GLN A 89 3.43 11.64 1.08
CA GLN A 89 2.13 11.92 1.71
C GLN A 89 1.53 13.28 1.34
N ARG A 90 2.21 14.12 0.57
CA ARG A 90 1.74 15.49 0.25
C ARG A 90 0.39 15.55 -0.46
N THR A 91 0.05 14.52 -1.21
CA THR A 91 -1.22 14.41 -1.94
C THR A 91 -2.19 13.41 -1.33
N VAL A 92 -1.80 12.75 -0.23
CA VAL A 92 -2.65 11.78 0.47
C VAL A 92 -3.57 12.54 1.44
N SER A 93 -4.68 13.04 0.89
CA SER A 93 -5.68 13.81 1.64
C SER A 93 -7.07 13.51 1.09
N GLY A 94 -8.06 13.38 1.96
CA GLY A 94 -9.43 13.11 1.60
C GLY A 94 -10.23 12.45 2.71
N ASP A 95 -11.49 12.17 2.43
CA ASP A 95 -12.41 11.49 3.31
C ASP A 95 -12.49 10.00 2.95
N VAL A 96 -12.47 9.14 3.98
CA VAL A 96 -12.62 7.69 3.83
C VAL A 96 -13.84 7.23 4.60
N TYR A 97 -14.77 6.60 3.91
CA TYR A 97 -16.01 6.08 4.48
C TYR A 97 -15.84 4.63 4.88
N VAL A 98 -16.14 4.32 6.14
CA VAL A 98 -15.91 2.99 6.71
C VAL A 98 -17.18 2.50 7.39
N ASP A 99 -17.66 1.33 6.99
CA ASP A 99 -18.74 0.59 7.63
C ASP A 99 -18.18 -0.34 8.70
N LEU A 100 -18.75 -0.26 9.90
CA LEU A 100 -18.41 -1.14 11.04
C LEU A 100 -19.46 -2.26 11.18
N HIS A 101 -18.99 -3.50 11.23
CA HIS A 101 -19.77 -4.69 11.43
C HIS A 101 -19.21 -5.53 12.61
N PRO A 102 -19.96 -6.43 13.20
CA PRO A 102 -19.40 -7.34 14.20
C PRO A 102 -18.15 -8.06 13.68
N TYR A 103 -17.04 -7.90 14.40
CA TYR A 103 -15.71 -8.47 14.15
C TYR A 103 -14.99 -8.02 12.86
N ARG A 104 -15.54 -7.09 12.08
CA ARG A 104 -14.93 -6.61 10.84
C ARG A 104 -15.32 -5.17 10.53
N PHE A 105 -14.57 -4.58 9.61
CA PHE A 105 -14.93 -3.30 8.99
C PHE A 105 -14.62 -3.33 7.49
N VAL A 106 -15.27 -2.49 6.73
CA VAL A 106 -15.12 -2.38 5.28
C VAL A 106 -14.97 -0.91 4.91
N VAL A 107 -13.97 -0.59 4.10
CA VAL A 107 -13.89 0.73 3.45
C VAL A 107 -14.83 0.70 2.26
N VAL A 108 -15.83 1.56 2.26
CA VAL A 108 -16.92 1.58 1.28
C VAL A 108 -16.86 2.76 0.32
N GLY A 109 -16.04 3.77 0.60
CA GLY A 109 -15.89 4.92 -0.28
C GLY A 109 -14.70 5.79 0.08
N ILE A 110 -14.23 6.55 -0.90
CA ILE A 110 -13.16 7.54 -0.78
C ILE A 110 -13.58 8.77 -1.57
N ASP A 111 -13.35 9.94 -0.98
CA ASP A 111 -13.46 11.23 -1.67
C ASP A 111 -12.15 12.01 -1.47
N SER A 112 -11.47 12.33 -2.59
CA SER A 112 -10.18 13.01 -2.56
C SER A 112 -10.04 13.95 -3.76
N PRO A 113 -9.56 15.19 -3.54
CA PRO A 113 -9.22 16.09 -4.64
C PRO A 113 -8.00 15.60 -5.47
N HIS A 114 -7.26 14.63 -4.96
CA HIS A 114 -6.07 14.05 -5.59
C HIS A 114 -6.30 12.63 -6.14
N ASP A 115 -7.57 12.21 -6.28
CA ASP A 115 -7.93 10.88 -6.76
C ASP A 115 -7.49 10.66 -8.21
N LEU A 116 -6.62 9.68 -8.42
CA LEU A 116 -6.13 9.27 -9.75
C LEU A 116 -7.15 8.43 -10.55
N MET A 117 -8.26 8.03 -9.93
CA MET A 117 -9.39 7.39 -10.60
C MET A 117 -10.38 8.41 -11.20
N SER A 118 -10.05 9.70 -11.16
CA SER A 118 -10.90 10.75 -11.69
C SER A 118 -11.13 10.59 -13.20
N ASN A 119 -12.40 10.49 -13.59
CA ASN A 119 -12.81 10.39 -14.99
C ASN A 119 -12.49 11.63 -15.85
N ARG A 120 -11.92 12.68 -15.23
CA ARG A 120 -11.50 13.90 -15.96
C ARG A 120 -10.33 13.64 -16.90
N PHE A 121 -9.50 12.65 -16.60
CA PHE A 121 -8.24 12.37 -17.31
C PHE A 121 -8.22 11.02 -18.01
N GLY A 122 -9.24 10.21 -17.85
CA GLY A 122 -9.36 8.91 -18.47
C GLY A 122 -10.44 8.05 -17.82
N ALA A 123 -10.88 7.03 -18.51
CA ALA A 123 -11.82 6.05 -18.02
C ALA A 123 -11.21 4.65 -18.11
N TYR A 124 -11.44 3.84 -17.09
CA TYR A 124 -11.03 2.44 -17.13
C TYR A 124 -11.94 1.65 -18.08
N GLY A 125 -11.33 0.88 -18.99
CA GLY A 125 -12.04 -0.02 -19.87
C GLY A 125 -12.00 0.36 -21.35
N GLU A 126 -12.97 -0.15 -22.12
CA GLU A 126 -13.03 -0.04 -23.58
C GLU A 126 -13.30 1.39 -24.10
N THR A 127 -13.65 2.32 -23.23
CA THR A 127 -13.93 3.73 -23.58
C THR A 127 -12.68 4.61 -23.62
N MET A 128 -11.50 4.08 -23.28
CA MET A 128 -10.23 4.80 -23.40
C MET A 128 -9.89 5.05 -24.87
N SER A 129 -9.69 6.32 -25.22
CA SER A 129 -9.40 6.77 -26.58
C SER A 129 -8.00 7.34 -26.78
N ASP A 130 -7.18 7.38 -25.72
CA ASP A 130 -5.85 8.03 -25.72
C ASP A 130 -4.80 7.21 -26.43
N TRP A 131 -5.06 5.92 -26.69
CA TRP A 131 -4.20 5.04 -27.45
C TRP A 131 -4.99 4.01 -28.26
N THR A 132 -4.35 3.44 -29.26
CA THR A 132 -4.92 2.46 -30.16
C THR A 132 -4.38 1.05 -29.87
N SER A 133 -4.97 0.03 -30.49
CA SER A 133 -4.47 -1.35 -30.42
C SER A 133 -3.07 -1.50 -31.02
N GLU A 134 -2.68 -0.66 -31.99
CA GLU A 134 -1.31 -0.68 -32.53
C GLU A 134 -0.28 -0.13 -31.53
N ASP A 135 -0.65 0.89 -30.72
CA ASP A 135 0.20 1.39 -29.65
C ASP A 135 0.41 0.32 -28.57
N VAL A 136 -0.65 -0.40 -28.17
CA VAL A 136 -0.57 -1.53 -27.23
C VAL A 136 0.31 -2.66 -27.77
N LYS A 137 0.19 -2.99 -29.03
CA LYS A 137 0.99 -3.99 -29.71
C LYS A 137 2.48 -3.59 -29.79
N GLY A 138 2.75 -2.31 -30.09
CA GLY A 138 4.10 -1.74 -30.08
C GLY A 138 4.72 -1.81 -28.68
N PHE A 139 3.99 -1.34 -27.68
CA PHE A 139 4.39 -1.41 -26.26
C PHE A 139 4.69 -2.85 -25.83
N GLY A 140 3.79 -3.80 -26.10
CA GLY A 140 3.97 -5.21 -25.73
C GLY A 140 5.21 -5.85 -26.35
N ARG A 141 5.55 -5.49 -27.60
CA ARG A 141 6.78 -5.95 -28.26
C ARG A 141 8.04 -5.45 -27.56
N ILE A 142 8.09 -4.17 -27.22
CA ILE A 142 9.25 -3.55 -26.57
C ILE A 142 9.37 -4.07 -25.15
N PHE A 143 8.29 -4.01 -24.38
CA PHE A 143 8.27 -4.39 -22.97
C PHE A 143 8.56 -5.89 -22.76
N GLY A 144 8.07 -6.75 -23.65
CA GLY A 144 8.29 -8.19 -23.59
C GLY A 144 9.65 -8.66 -24.16
N ASN A 145 10.43 -7.76 -24.76
CA ASN A 145 11.64 -8.16 -25.48
C ASN A 145 12.71 -8.78 -24.59
N GLN A 146 12.91 -8.25 -23.38
CA GLN A 146 13.88 -8.82 -22.44
C GLN A 146 13.50 -10.25 -22.04
N ASN A 147 12.23 -10.51 -21.77
CA ASN A 147 11.75 -11.86 -21.46
C ASN A 147 11.94 -12.81 -22.64
N LYS A 148 11.64 -12.35 -23.85
CA LYS A 148 11.88 -13.12 -25.08
C LYS A 148 13.35 -13.52 -25.22
N ILE A 149 14.27 -12.58 -25.01
CA ILE A 149 15.72 -12.84 -25.05
C ILE A 149 16.10 -13.86 -23.99
N TYR A 150 15.62 -13.69 -22.76
CA TYR A 150 15.88 -14.62 -21.66
C TYR A 150 15.47 -16.05 -22.01
N TYR A 151 14.25 -16.25 -22.55
CA TYR A 151 13.78 -17.57 -22.96
C TYR A 151 14.56 -18.15 -24.14
N GLN A 152 14.97 -17.32 -25.09
CA GLN A 152 15.78 -17.78 -26.22
C GLN A 152 17.17 -18.28 -25.79
N VAL A 153 17.82 -17.54 -24.87
CA VAL A 153 19.16 -17.88 -24.37
C VAL A 153 19.14 -19.12 -23.47
N ASN A 154 18.06 -19.32 -22.71
CA ASN A 154 17.98 -20.40 -21.73
C ASN A 154 17.09 -21.57 -22.17
N LYS A 155 16.70 -21.65 -23.42
CA LYS A 155 15.73 -22.63 -23.96
C LYS A 155 16.03 -24.08 -23.58
N GLU A 156 17.30 -24.46 -23.48
CA GLU A 156 17.71 -25.84 -23.14
C GLU A 156 17.67 -26.15 -21.62
N LYS A 157 17.49 -25.11 -20.78
CA LYS A 157 17.47 -25.23 -19.32
C LYS A 157 16.09 -25.08 -18.71
N LEU A 158 15.10 -24.69 -19.50
CA LEU A 158 13.72 -24.46 -19.14
C LEU A 158 12.81 -25.53 -19.73
#